data_1e23a1061666b3c6c0bf9203a98ac259
#
_entry.id   1e23a1061666b3c6c0bf9203a98ac259
#
_cell.length_a   1.000
_cell.length_b   1.000
_cell.length_c   1.000
_cell.angle_alpha   90.00
_cell.angle_beta   90.00
_cell.angle_gamma   90.00
#
_symmetry.space_group_name_H-M   'P 1'
#
loop_
_entity.id
_entity.type
_entity.pdbx_description
1 polymer ?
#
loop_
_entity_poly.entity_id
_entity_poly.type
_entity_poly.pdbx_seq_one_letter_code
_entity_poly.pdbx_strand_id
1 'polypeptide(L)'
;MPINDVWMTKEEISDMFGLPEATIYHAIKSIYKNRELYEHETMSSIPYPKHESKGWTIQVYNLDMIFYLTYKIPSRNALIFRRYMMNKAYERSPYEHICIIVDDVDFSPKTR
;
A
#
# COMPACT_ATOMS: atom_id res chain seq x y z
N MET A 1 -9.15 13.85 6.18
CA MET A 1 -7.75 13.53 6.10
C MET A 1 -7.42 12.91 4.75
N PRO A 2 -6.45 13.44 4.07
CA PRO A 2 -6.07 12.86 2.77
C PRO A 2 -5.54 11.44 2.93
N ILE A 3 -5.88 10.61 1.97
CA ILE A 3 -5.44 9.22 2.02
C ILE A 3 -3.93 9.12 1.87
N ASN A 4 -3.34 10.05 1.13
CA ASN A 4 -1.90 10.01 0.88
C ASN A 4 -1.06 10.42 2.09
N ASP A 5 -1.70 10.72 3.21
CA ASP A 5 -0.97 11.01 4.44
C ASP A 5 -0.58 9.74 5.20
N VAL A 6 -1.00 8.59 4.71
CA VAL A 6 -0.68 7.32 5.36
C VAL A 6 0.73 6.88 4.94
N TRP A 7 1.57 6.62 5.92
CA TRP A 7 2.93 6.14 5.70
C TRP A 7 3.19 4.97 6.62
N MET A 8 3.77 3.92 6.09
CA MET A 8 4.04 2.71 6.86
C MET A 8 5.44 2.21 6.61
N THR A 9 6.01 1.61 7.65
CA THR A 9 7.30 0.95 7.52
C THR A 9 7.09 -0.42 6.86
N LYS A 10 8.20 -0.99 6.42
CA LYS A 10 8.18 -2.33 5.86
C LYS A 10 7.63 -3.35 6.87
N GLU A 11 8.01 -3.18 8.13
CA GLU A 11 7.54 -4.07 9.17
C GLU A 11 6.03 -3.98 9.37
N GLU A 12 5.52 -2.76 9.34
CA GLU A 12 4.08 -2.57 9.50
C GLU A 12 3.32 -3.16 8.33
N ILE A 13 3.85 -3.01 7.13
CA ILE A 13 3.22 -3.59 5.94
C ILE A 13 3.24 -5.11 6.04
N SER A 14 4.36 -5.66 6.47
CA SER A 14 4.51 -7.11 6.65
C SER A 14 3.46 -7.63 7.62
N ASP A 15 3.29 -6.95 8.74
CA ASP A 15 2.29 -7.35 9.73
C ASP A 15 0.88 -7.28 9.18
N MET A 16 0.59 -6.22 8.45
CA MET A 16 -0.75 -6.02 7.90
C MET A 16 -1.09 -7.10 6.88
N PHE A 17 -0.13 -7.46 6.04
CA PHE A 17 -0.37 -8.46 5.02
C PHE A 17 -0.25 -9.89 5.54
N GLY A 18 0.32 -10.06 6.72
CA GLY A 18 0.54 -11.39 7.27
C GLY A 18 1.59 -12.16 6.51
N LEU A 19 2.60 -11.48 6.00
CA LEU A 19 3.65 -12.07 5.19
C LEU A 19 5.01 -11.76 5.78
N PRO A 20 6.03 -12.56 5.47
CA PRO A 20 7.38 -12.27 5.96
C PRO A 20 7.88 -10.92 5.45
N GLU A 21 8.66 -10.25 6.28
CA GLU A 21 9.23 -8.96 5.93
C GLU A 21 10.07 -9.05 4.65
N ALA A 22 10.78 -10.16 4.48
CA ALA A 22 11.60 -10.34 3.29
C ALA A 22 10.76 -10.34 2.02
N THR A 23 9.56 -10.90 2.08
CA THR A 23 8.67 -10.90 0.93
C THR A 23 8.30 -9.49 0.54
N ILE A 24 7.98 -8.66 1.52
CA ILE A 24 7.64 -7.26 1.26
C ILE A 24 8.85 -6.52 0.70
N TYR A 25 10.01 -6.73 1.31
CA TYR A 25 11.23 -6.05 0.89
C TYR A 25 11.57 -6.37 -0.57
N HIS A 26 11.52 -7.64 -0.93
CA HIS A 26 11.86 -8.02 -2.31
C HIS A 26 10.84 -7.50 -3.31
N ALA A 27 9.58 -7.48 -2.93
CA ALA A 27 8.56 -6.93 -3.82
C ALA A 27 8.78 -5.44 -4.06
N ILE A 28 9.07 -4.70 -3.01
CA ILE A 28 9.31 -3.26 -3.14
C ILE A 28 10.52 -3.00 -4.01
N LYS A 29 11.60 -3.74 -3.78
CA LYS A 29 12.80 -3.56 -4.60
C LYS A 29 12.54 -3.86 -6.07
N SER A 30 11.76 -4.91 -6.33
CA SER A 30 11.42 -5.27 -7.70
C SER A 30 10.58 -4.18 -8.37
N ILE A 31 9.64 -3.61 -7.63
CA ILE A 31 8.79 -2.55 -8.16
C ILE A 31 9.64 -1.35 -8.58
N TYR A 32 10.57 -0.95 -7.72
CA TYR A 32 11.44 0.19 -8.07
C TYR A 32 12.40 -0.15 -9.20
N LYS A 33 12.94 -1.36 -9.18
CA LYS A 33 13.87 -1.77 -10.23
C LYS A 33 13.20 -1.77 -11.60
N ASN A 34 11.95 -2.19 -11.65
CA ASN A 34 11.21 -2.25 -12.90
C ASN A 34 10.52 -0.93 -13.25
N ARG A 35 10.74 0.09 -12.42
CA ARG A 35 10.20 1.43 -12.64
C ARG A 35 8.69 1.46 -12.69
N GLU A 36 8.07 0.58 -11.93
CA GLU A 36 6.60 0.58 -11.83
C GLU A 36 6.12 1.69 -10.91
N LEU A 37 6.90 2.00 -9.89
CA LEU A 37 6.71 3.17 -9.04
C LEU A 37 8.08 3.78 -8.80
N TYR A 38 8.12 5.03 -8.37
CA TYR A 38 9.38 5.73 -8.16
C TYR A 38 9.58 6.05 -6.70
N GLU A 39 10.82 5.90 -6.23
CA GLU A 39 11.14 6.13 -4.83
C GLU A 39 10.79 7.53 -4.38
N HIS A 40 11.08 8.52 -5.21
CA HIS A 40 10.85 9.90 -4.78
C HIS A 40 9.38 10.24 -4.62
N GLU A 41 8.50 9.39 -5.16
CA GLU A 41 7.06 9.61 -5.07
C GLU A 41 6.40 8.76 -3.99
N THR A 42 7.05 7.67 -3.58
CA THR A 42 6.38 6.68 -2.74
C THR A 42 7.13 6.36 -1.46
N MET A 43 8.34 6.84 -1.30
CA MET A 43 9.17 6.51 -0.15
C MET A 43 9.69 7.77 0.51
N SER A 44 9.82 7.73 1.81
CA SER A 44 10.43 8.82 2.56
C SER A 44 11.26 8.21 3.67
N SER A 45 12.16 9.01 4.23
CA SER A 45 12.98 8.58 5.36
C SER A 45 12.65 9.45 6.56
N ILE A 46 12.45 8.81 7.70
CA ILE A 46 12.18 9.55 8.93
C ILE A 46 13.21 9.12 9.96
N PRO A 47 13.49 9.96 10.95
CA PRO A 47 14.42 9.58 12.00
C PRO A 47 13.91 8.37 12.76
N TYR A 48 14.79 7.46 13.05
CA TYR A 48 14.42 6.30 13.85
C TYR A 48 14.21 6.76 15.28
N PRO A 49 13.02 6.59 15.85
CA PRO A 49 12.70 7.22 17.13
C PRO A 49 13.68 6.93 18.24
N LYS A 50 14.23 5.73 18.27
CA LYS A 50 15.14 5.35 19.36
C LYS A 50 16.58 5.74 19.11
N HIS A 51 16.88 6.23 17.93
CA HIS A 51 18.27 6.50 17.54
C HIS A 51 18.42 7.79 16.75
N GLU A 52 17.48 8.72 16.91
CA GLU A 52 17.54 9.92 16.12
C GLU A 52 18.79 10.75 16.37
N SER A 53 19.34 10.69 17.57
CA SER A 53 20.55 11.41 17.87
C SER A 53 21.77 10.85 17.15
N LYS A 54 21.66 9.65 16.60
CA LYS A 54 22.74 9.02 15.87
C LYS A 54 22.58 9.12 14.36
N GLY A 55 21.58 9.84 13.92
CA GLY A 55 21.37 10.02 12.49
C GLY A 55 20.76 8.80 11.77
N TRP A 56 20.31 7.82 12.53
CA TRP A 56 19.67 6.66 11.91
C TRP A 56 18.29 7.03 11.41
N THR A 57 17.93 6.46 10.28
CA THR A 57 16.62 6.71 9.69
C THR A 57 15.97 5.38 9.35
N ILE A 58 14.67 5.44 9.20
CA ILE A 58 13.88 4.31 8.76
C ILE A 58 13.06 4.74 7.57
N GLN A 59 12.91 3.86 6.61
CA GLN A 59 12.17 4.16 5.40
C GLN A 59 10.70 3.85 5.59
N VAL A 60 9.86 4.74 5.08
CA VAL A 60 8.41 4.55 5.12
C VAL A 60 7.89 4.70 3.70
N TYR A 61 6.74 4.07 3.46
CA TYR A 61 6.13 4.01 2.15
C TYR A 61 4.71 4.54 2.23
N ASN A 62 4.32 5.26 1.19
CA ASN A 62 3.00 5.88 1.20
C ASN A 62 1.93 4.90 0.72
N LEU A 63 0.70 5.37 0.70
CA LEU A 63 -0.43 4.53 0.35
C LEU A 63 -0.36 4.01 -1.08
N ASP A 64 0.24 4.78 -1.98
CA ASP A 64 0.39 4.33 -3.36
C ASP A 64 1.18 3.02 -3.42
N MET A 65 2.28 2.97 -2.67
CA MET A 65 3.07 1.75 -2.62
C MET A 65 2.30 0.61 -1.97
N ILE A 66 1.62 0.91 -0.87
CA ILE A 66 0.88 -0.12 -0.14
C ILE A 66 -0.20 -0.70 -1.03
N PHE A 67 -0.93 0.15 -1.69
CA PHE A 67 -2.01 -0.28 -2.57
C PHE A 67 -1.46 -1.12 -3.73
N TYR A 68 -0.34 -0.68 -4.30
CA TYR A 68 0.26 -1.42 -5.40
C TYR A 68 0.70 -2.80 -4.96
N LEU A 69 1.22 -2.90 -3.73
CA LEU A 69 1.64 -4.18 -3.20
C LEU A 69 0.48 -5.17 -3.08
N THR A 70 -0.74 -4.68 -2.88
CA THR A 70 -1.88 -5.58 -2.80
C THR A 70 -2.14 -6.29 -4.11
N TYR A 71 -1.66 -5.74 -5.22
CA TYR A 71 -1.77 -6.40 -6.51
C TYR A 71 -0.57 -7.28 -6.81
N LYS A 72 0.59 -6.89 -6.33
CA LYS A 72 1.81 -7.64 -6.62
C LYS A 72 1.97 -8.87 -5.74
N ILE A 73 1.43 -8.81 -4.53
CA ILE A 73 1.58 -9.91 -3.58
C ILE A 73 0.20 -10.38 -3.19
N PRO A 74 -0.34 -11.35 -3.90
CA PRO A 74 -1.68 -11.85 -3.58
C PRO A 74 -1.69 -12.52 -2.21
N SER A 75 -2.56 -12.04 -1.34
CA SER A 75 -2.79 -12.65 -0.05
C SER A 75 -4.19 -12.27 0.38
N ARG A 76 -4.71 -13.04 1.33
CA ARG A 76 -6.05 -12.76 1.81
C ARG A 76 -6.12 -11.38 2.47
N ASN A 77 -5.13 -11.07 3.28
CA ASN A 77 -5.12 -9.79 3.98
C ASN A 77 -4.95 -8.63 3.02
N ALA A 78 -4.15 -8.81 1.96
CA ALA A 78 -4.00 -7.76 0.97
C ALA A 78 -5.33 -7.48 0.28
N LEU A 79 -6.07 -8.52 -0.03
CA LEU A 79 -7.38 -8.35 -0.65
C LEU A 79 -8.34 -7.63 0.27
N ILE A 80 -8.34 -8.00 1.55
CA ILE A 80 -9.20 -7.35 2.53
C ILE A 80 -8.85 -5.87 2.65
N PHE A 81 -7.56 -5.56 2.71
CA PHE A 81 -7.12 -4.18 2.79
C PHE A 81 -7.58 -3.39 1.57
N ARG A 82 -7.40 -3.97 0.39
CA ARG A 82 -7.78 -3.28 -0.84
C ARG A 82 -9.27 -2.97 -0.85
N ARG A 83 -10.09 -3.94 -0.44
CA ARG A 83 -11.52 -3.73 -0.39
C ARG A 83 -11.90 -2.65 0.60
N TYR A 84 -11.24 -2.67 1.75
CA TYR A 84 -11.49 -1.66 2.76
C TYR A 84 -11.20 -0.26 2.23
N MET A 85 -10.07 -0.11 1.56
CA MET A 85 -9.68 1.19 1.04
C MET A 85 -10.61 1.65 -0.08
N MET A 86 -11.07 0.73 -0.90
CA MET A 86 -12.00 1.07 -1.95
C MET A 86 -13.34 1.53 -1.38
N ASN A 87 -13.79 0.85 -0.33
CA ASN A 87 -15.03 1.27 0.33
C ASN A 87 -14.89 2.66 0.94
N LYS A 88 -13.73 2.96 1.51
CA LYS A 88 -13.50 4.28 2.06
C LYS A 88 -13.54 5.35 0.99
N ALA A 89 -12.93 5.10 -0.15
CA ALA A 89 -12.96 6.03 -1.25
C ALA A 89 -14.38 6.22 -1.77
N TYR A 90 -15.12 5.12 -1.83
CA TYR A 90 -16.50 5.16 -2.28
C TYR A 90 -17.35 6.05 -1.38
N GLU A 91 -17.19 5.90 -0.07
CA GLU A 91 -17.97 6.68 0.88
C GLU A 91 -17.71 8.16 0.79
N ARG A 92 -16.52 8.54 0.35
CA ARG A 92 -16.09 9.94 0.36
C ARG A 92 -16.22 10.64 -0.98
N SER A 93 -16.58 9.90 -2.01
CA SER A 93 -16.64 10.46 -3.36
C SER A 93 -18.07 10.80 -3.71
N PRO A 94 -18.31 11.99 -4.28
CA PRO A 94 -19.64 12.33 -4.81
C PRO A 94 -20.00 11.53 -6.05
N TYR A 95 -19.03 10.89 -6.66
CA TYR A 95 -19.26 10.05 -7.84
C TYR A 95 -18.96 8.60 -7.56
N GLU A 96 -19.17 8.20 -6.33
CA GLU A 96 -18.74 6.90 -5.86
C GLU A 96 -19.30 5.75 -6.70
N HIS A 97 -20.53 5.88 -7.18
CA HIS A 97 -21.12 4.78 -7.92
C HIS A 97 -20.39 4.50 -9.24
N ILE A 98 -19.79 5.50 -9.83
CA ILE A 98 -19.06 5.32 -11.07
C ILE A 98 -17.78 4.53 -10.81
N CYS A 99 -17.08 4.86 -9.74
CA CYS A 99 -15.86 4.17 -9.40
C CYS A 99 -16.11 2.71 -9.07
N ILE A 100 -17.19 2.45 -8.38
CA ILE A 100 -17.52 1.09 -7.98
C ILE A 100 -17.81 0.22 -9.20
N ILE A 101 -18.54 0.77 -10.15
CA ILE A 101 -18.87 0.00 -11.33
C ILE A 101 -17.62 -0.43 -12.08
N VAL A 102 -16.67 0.47 -12.19
CA VAL A 102 -15.42 0.14 -12.88
C VAL A 102 -14.69 -0.98 -12.17
N ASP A 103 -14.67 -0.92 -10.86
CA ASP A 103 -13.93 -1.92 -10.09
C ASP A 103 -14.62 -3.26 -10.10
N ASP A 104 -15.95 -3.25 -10.09
CA ASP A 104 -16.70 -4.49 -10.01
C ASP A 104 -16.58 -5.33 -11.26
N VAL A 105 -16.38 -4.69 -12.37
CA VAL A 105 -16.28 -5.43 -13.63
C VAL A 105 -15.18 -6.46 -13.58
N ASP A 106 -14.19 -6.21 -12.80
CA ASP A 106 -13.02 -7.08 -12.77
C ASP A 106 -13.23 -8.36 -12.02
N PHE A 107 -14.17 -8.36 -11.16
CA PHE A 107 -14.33 -9.52 -10.34
C PHE A 107 -15.76 -9.78 -10.04
N SER A 108 -16.16 -9.60 -10.28
CA SER A 108 -16.94 -9.88 -9.86
C SER A 108 -17.39 -10.64 -9.95
N PRO A 109 -17.37 -10.50 -9.68
CA PRO A 109 -17.54 -11.13 -9.38
C PRO A 109 -17.86 -11.74 -9.74
N LYS A 110 -18.07 -11.70 -10.33
CA LYS A 110 -18.14 -12.30 -10.57
C LYS A 110 -17.81 -13.14 -10.23
N THR A 111 -17.88 -13.24 -9.99
CA THR A 111 -17.51 -13.77 -9.55
C THR A 111 -17.79 -14.34 -9.07
N ARG A 112 -18.31 -14.44 -9.09
CA ARG A 112 -18.60 -14.93 -8.68
C ARG A 112 -18.60 -15.76 -8.79
#